data_c695053850b22e1804e396b9470b3748
#
_entry.id   c695053850b22e1804e396b9470b3748
#
_cell.length_a   1.000
_cell.length_b   1.000
_cell.length_c   1.000
_cell.angle_alpha   90.00
_cell.angle_beta   90.00
_cell.angle_gamma   90.00
#
_symmetry.space_group_name_H-M   'P 1'
#
loop_
_entity.id
_entity.type
_entity.pdbx_description
1 polymer ?
#
loop_
_entity_poly.entity_id
_entity_poly.type
_entity_poly.pdbx_seq_one_letter_code
_entity_poly.pdbx_strand_id
1 'polypeptide(L)'
;MPRYKLTIEYDGTPFAGWQIQADQPTVQGVLTAAIEALSGEKTPVQGAGRTDAGVHARGQVAHVDLTKDWDNDTIRDGLNAHIRPYPIAILGAEHGLLGR
;
A
#
# COMPACT_ATOMS: atom_id res chain seq x y z
N MET A 1 2.03 17.85 5.04
CA MET A 1 2.53 16.49 4.76
C MET A 1 1.99 16.02 3.41
N PRO A 2 2.87 15.59 2.51
CA PRO A 2 2.37 15.11 1.22
C PRO A 2 1.59 13.83 1.37
N ARG A 3 0.52 13.72 0.63
CA ARG A 3 -0.31 12.52 0.56
C ARG A 3 -0.12 11.86 -0.79
N TYR A 4 0.07 10.57 -0.80
CA TYR A 4 0.23 9.80 -2.03
C TYR A 4 -0.95 8.87 -2.20
N LYS A 5 -1.52 8.89 -3.41
CA LYS A 5 -2.56 7.96 -3.80
C LYS A 5 -1.89 6.79 -4.50
N LEU A 6 -2.19 5.59 -4.05
CA LEU A 6 -1.64 4.37 -4.61
C LEU A 6 -2.74 3.60 -5.31
N THR A 7 -2.45 3.11 -6.50
CA THR A 7 -3.34 2.18 -7.21
C THR A 7 -2.69 0.81 -7.11
N ILE A 8 -3.42 -0.15 -6.58
CA ILE A 8 -2.86 -1.42 -6.12
C ILE A 8 -3.61 -2.59 -6.73
N GLU A 9 -2.85 -3.61 -7.15
CA GLU A 9 -3.42 -4.86 -7.60
C GLU A 9 -2.87 -5.97 -6.72
N TYR A 10 -3.69 -6.94 -6.35
CA TYR A 10 -3.19 -8.06 -5.57
C TYR A 10 -4.02 -9.32 -5.77
N ASP A 11 -3.33 -10.46 -5.60
CA ASP A 11 -3.94 -11.76 -5.48
C ASP A 11 -4.22 -11.97 -3.98
N GLY A 12 -5.48 -12.02 -3.62
CA GLY A 12 -5.88 -12.11 -2.20
C GLY A 12 -5.69 -13.46 -1.55
N THR A 13 -5.32 -14.48 -2.32
CA THR A 13 -5.24 -15.86 -1.81
C THR A 13 -4.45 -16.00 -0.52
N PRO A 14 -3.22 -15.44 -0.40
CA PRO A 14 -2.44 -15.62 0.83
C PRO A 14 -2.82 -14.68 1.96
N PHE A 15 -3.79 -13.79 1.74
CA PHE A 15 -4.08 -12.75 2.72
C PHE A 15 -5.37 -12.99 3.49
N ALA A 16 -5.39 -12.55 4.74
CA ALA A 16 -6.57 -12.56 5.58
C ALA A 16 -7.43 -11.31 5.36
N GLY A 17 -7.44 -10.79 4.12
CA GLY A 17 -8.16 -9.60 3.74
C GLY A 17 -7.27 -8.36 3.73
N TRP A 18 -7.90 -7.21 3.63
CA TRP A 18 -7.18 -5.93 3.56
C TRP A 18 -6.64 -5.50 4.92
N GLN A 19 -7.49 -5.52 5.94
CA GLN A 19 -7.20 -4.87 7.21
C GLN A 19 -6.20 -5.64 8.06
N ILE A 20 -5.27 -4.92 8.69
CA ILE A 20 -4.24 -5.50 9.55
C ILE A 20 -4.86 -6.37 10.65
N GLN A 21 -4.31 -7.57 10.82
CA GLN A 21 -4.67 -8.50 11.87
C GLN A 21 -3.39 -9.02 12.53
N ALA A 22 -3.48 -9.34 13.83
CA ALA A 22 -2.30 -9.64 14.63
C ALA A 22 -1.48 -10.83 14.13
N ASP A 23 -2.14 -11.90 13.73
CA ASP A 23 -1.43 -13.16 13.47
C ASP A 23 -1.44 -13.61 12.02
N GLN A 24 -1.90 -12.78 11.12
CA GLN A 24 -2.05 -13.20 9.73
C GLN A 24 -1.59 -12.13 8.77
N PRO A 25 -1.03 -12.52 7.62
CA PRO A 25 -0.64 -11.54 6.62
C PRO A 25 -1.87 -10.89 5.99
N THR A 26 -1.83 -9.57 5.87
CA THR A 26 -2.89 -8.80 5.23
C THR A 26 -2.27 -7.85 4.24
N VAL A 27 -3.08 -7.38 3.28
CA VAL A 27 -2.58 -6.45 2.27
C VAL A 27 -2.11 -5.15 2.94
N GLN A 28 -2.92 -4.61 3.84
CA GLN A 28 -2.56 -3.37 4.54
C GLN A 28 -1.27 -3.54 5.36
N GLY A 29 -1.10 -4.68 6.01
CA GLY A 29 0.09 -4.95 6.83
C GLY A 29 1.35 -5.00 5.98
N VAL A 30 1.28 -5.69 4.84
CA VAL A 30 2.44 -5.79 3.93
C VAL A 30 2.78 -4.40 3.36
N LEU A 31 1.77 -3.63 2.97
CA LEU A 31 2.00 -2.30 2.41
C LEU A 31 2.57 -1.34 3.46
N THR A 32 2.06 -1.39 4.68
CA THR A 32 2.55 -0.55 5.78
C THR A 32 4.01 -0.86 6.09
N ALA A 33 4.37 -2.15 6.10
CA ALA A 33 5.77 -2.55 6.30
C ALA A 33 6.66 -2.09 5.16
N ALA A 34 6.17 -2.14 3.92
CA ALA A 34 6.92 -1.68 2.76
C ALA A 34 7.15 -0.16 2.81
N ILE A 35 6.15 0.59 3.25
CA ILE A 35 6.28 2.04 3.43
C ILE A 35 7.34 2.35 4.49
N GLU A 36 7.33 1.62 5.58
CA GLU A 36 8.34 1.82 6.63
C GLU A 36 9.74 1.50 6.11
N ALA A 37 9.88 0.41 5.35
CA ALA A 37 11.17 0.03 4.79
C ALA A 37 11.70 1.07 3.80
N LEU A 38 10.80 1.66 3.00
CA LEU A 38 11.18 2.65 2.01
C LEU A 38 11.47 4.00 2.64
N SER A 39 10.61 4.47 3.51
CA SER A 39 10.65 5.86 3.98
C SER A 39 11.23 6.04 5.37
N GLY A 40 11.31 4.97 6.14
CA GLY A 40 11.68 5.05 7.55
C GLY A 40 10.54 5.54 8.44
N GLU A 41 9.36 5.76 7.87
CA GLU A 41 8.22 6.28 8.62
C GLU A 41 7.21 5.18 8.90
N LYS A 42 6.77 5.11 10.15
CA LYS A 42 5.80 4.13 10.55
C LYS A 42 4.42 4.75 10.47
N THR A 43 3.83 4.67 9.29
CA THR A 43 2.52 5.26 9.02
C THR A 43 1.66 4.26 8.27
N PRO A 44 0.38 4.12 8.64
CA PRO A 44 -0.46 3.11 8.00
C PRO A 44 -0.91 3.54 6.60
N VAL A 45 -1.05 2.57 5.72
CA VAL A 45 -1.64 2.77 4.41
C VAL A 45 -3.15 2.60 4.56
N GLN A 46 -3.91 3.62 4.17
CA GLN A 46 -5.36 3.63 4.31
C GLN A 46 -6.02 3.25 3.00
N GLY A 47 -6.88 2.24 3.03
CA GLY A 47 -7.61 1.83 1.84
C GLY A 47 -8.90 2.59 1.66
N ALA A 48 -9.30 2.81 0.40
CA ALA A 48 -10.61 3.40 0.09
C ALA A 48 -11.74 2.40 0.34
N GLY A 49 -11.44 1.11 0.31
CA GLY A 49 -12.38 0.05 0.62
C GLY A 49 -11.63 -1.10 1.27
N ARG A 50 -12.38 -2.11 1.68
CA ARG A 50 -11.80 -3.29 2.31
C ARG A 50 -12.20 -4.53 1.54
N THR A 51 -11.33 -5.52 1.54
CA THR A 51 -11.64 -6.82 0.98
C THR A 51 -11.54 -7.87 2.07
N ASP A 52 -12.34 -8.93 1.91
CA ASP A 52 -12.31 -10.06 2.84
C ASP A 52 -11.17 -11.02 2.48
N ALA A 53 -10.95 -12.01 3.33
CA ALA A 53 -9.90 -12.99 3.11
C ALA A 53 -10.08 -13.67 1.75
N GLY A 54 -8.98 -13.80 1.01
CA GLY A 54 -8.97 -14.46 -0.28
C GLY A 54 -9.48 -13.66 -1.46
N VAL A 55 -9.98 -12.45 -1.23
CA VAL A 55 -10.53 -11.62 -2.30
C VAL A 55 -9.42 -10.89 -3.03
N HIS A 56 -9.48 -10.92 -4.36
CA HIS A 56 -8.50 -10.24 -5.22
C HIS A 56 -8.92 -8.81 -5.52
N ALA A 57 -7.97 -7.98 -5.93
CA ALA A 57 -8.27 -6.61 -6.39
C ALA A 57 -7.41 -6.29 -7.60
N ARG A 58 -7.96 -5.46 -8.50
CA ARG A 58 -7.26 -5.03 -9.70
C ARG A 58 -7.21 -3.51 -9.82
N GLY A 59 -7.18 -2.81 -8.75
CA GLY A 59 -7.13 -1.35 -8.81
C GLY A 59 -7.64 -0.75 -7.52
N GLN A 60 -7.39 -1.42 -6.41
CA GLN A 60 -7.73 -0.87 -5.11
C GLN A 60 -6.98 0.44 -4.92
N VAL A 61 -7.69 1.45 -4.47
CA VAL A 61 -7.10 2.75 -4.19
C VAL A 61 -6.79 2.85 -2.70
N ALA A 62 -5.61 3.34 -2.40
CA ALA A 62 -5.19 3.57 -1.02
C ALA A 62 -4.42 4.87 -0.96
N HIS A 63 -4.22 5.39 0.23
CA HIS A 63 -3.39 6.58 0.39
C HIS A 63 -2.49 6.44 1.62
N VAL A 64 -1.41 7.19 1.61
CA VAL A 64 -0.47 7.25 2.71
C VAL A 64 0.07 8.67 2.81
N ASP A 65 0.19 9.17 4.03
CA ASP A 65 0.75 10.49 4.30
C ASP A 65 2.18 10.34 4.77
N LEU A 66 3.10 11.03 4.10
CA LEU A 66 4.53 10.98 4.46
C LEU A 66 5.00 12.40 4.79
N THR A 67 6.04 12.50 5.59
CA THR A 67 6.58 13.82 5.95
C THR A 67 7.46 14.38 4.85
N LYS A 68 8.14 13.51 4.12
CA LYS A 68 9.08 13.91 3.08
C LYS A 68 8.44 13.80 1.72
N ASP A 69 8.80 14.68 0.81
CA ASP A 69 8.36 14.57 -0.58
C ASP A 69 9.15 13.49 -1.29
N TRP A 70 8.44 12.63 -1.98
CA TRP A 70 9.02 11.55 -2.77
C TRP A 70 8.56 11.68 -4.22
N ASP A 71 9.43 11.29 -5.12
CA ASP A 71 9.04 11.15 -6.52
C ASP A 71 8.05 10.00 -6.67
N ASN A 72 7.01 10.18 -7.49
CA ASN A 72 5.98 9.17 -7.66
C ASN A 72 6.53 7.82 -8.13
N ASP A 73 7.47 7.85 -9.08
CA ASP A 73 8.07 6.62 -9.59
C ASP A 73 8.91 5.94 -8.53
N THR A 74 9.59 6.72 -7.69
CA THR A 74 10.38 6.17 -6.58
C THR A 74 9.48 5.47 -5.57
N ILE A 75 8.31 6.05 -5.27
CA ILE A 75 7.34 5.41 -4.39
C ILE A 75 6.88 4.08 -4.99
N ARG A 76 6.43 4.10 -6.25
CA ARG A 76 5.94 2.90 -6.92
C ARG A 76 7.00 1.80 -6.95
N ASP A 77 8.17 2.12 -7.46
CA ASP A 77 9.21 1.12 -7.68
C ASP A 77 9.82 0.66 -6.36
N GLY A 78 10.00 1.58 -5.42
CA GLY A 78 10.52 1.23 -4.10
C GLY A 78 9.58 0.34 -3.32
N LEU A 79 8.28 0.63 -3.35
CA LEU A 79 7.30 -0.23 -2.69
C LEU A 79 7.28 -1.61 -3.32
N ASN A 80 7.29 -1.70 -4.65
CA ASN A 80 7.29 -2.99 -5.32
C ASN A 80 8.52 -3.82 -4.95
N ALA A 81 9.66 -3.18 -4.77
CA ALA A 81 10.87 -3.88 -4.35
C ALA A 81 10.75 -4.45 -2.93
N HIS A 82 10.10 -3.71 -2.02
CA HIS A 82 9.96 -4.13 -0.63
C HIS A 82 8.78 -5.08 -0.41
N ILE A 83 7.82 -5.13 -1.34
CA ILE A 83 6.65 -5.99 -1.21
C ILE A 83 6.97 -7.45 -1.51
N ARG A 84 7.93 -7.70 -2.38
CA ARG A 84 8.25 -9.09 -2.76
C ARG A 84 8.61 -9.93 -1.54
N PRO A 85 8.21 -11.20 -1.50
CA PRO A 85 7.60 -11.99 -2.56
C PRO A 85 6.07 -12.02 -2.53
N TYR A 86 5.43 -11.11 -1.83
CA TYR A 86 3.97 -11.12 -1.77
C TYR A 86 3.37 -10.72 -3.12
N PRO A 87 2.21 -11.31 -3.49
CA PRO A 87 1.58 -11.01 -4.78
C PRO A 87 0.76 -9.72 -4.75
N ILE A 88 1.44 -8.62 -4.50
CA ILE A 88 0.88 -7.27 -4.51
C ILE A 88 1.74 -6.43 -5.44
N ALA A 89 1.10 -5.65 -6.30
CA ALA A 89 1.80 -4.73 -7.17
C ALA A 89 1.23 -3.33 -7.04
N ILE A 90 2.11 -2.35 -6.91
CA ILE A 90 1.74 -0.95 -6.99
C ILE A 90 1.76 -0.60 -8.47
N LEU A 91 0.58 -0.32 -9.03
CA LEU A 91 0.43 0.00 -10.44
C LEU A 91 0.79 1.46 -10.71
N GLY A 92 0.54 2.33 -9.74
CA GLY A 92 0.86 3.73 -9.87
C GLY A 92 0.85 4.41 -8.53
N ALA A 93 1.57 5.51 -8.46
CA ALA A 93 1.57 6.39 -7.29
C ALA A 93 1.43 7.82 -7.78
N GLU A 94 0.58 8.59 -7.12
CA GLU A 94 0.34 9.99 -7.48
C GLU A 94 0.41 10.83 -6.24
N HIS A 95 0.98 12.01 -6.38
CA HIS A 95 0.98 12.98 -5.31
C HIS A 95 -0.46 13.42 -5.12
N GLY A 96 -1.03 13.08 -3.99
CA GLY A 96 -2.43 13.34 -3.72
C GLY A 96 -2.63 14.81 -3.40
N LEU A 97 -3.67 15.28 -3.88
CA LEU A 97 -3.99 16.56 -3.61
C LEU A 97 -4.80 16.70 -2.56
N LEU A 98 -4.65 16.51 -2.08
CA LEU A 98 -5.26 16.67 -1.30
C LEU A 98 -6.11 17.14 -0.90
N GLY A 99 -6.26 17.22 -0.49
CA GLY A 99 -7.25 17.81 0.04
C GLY A 99 -8.31 17.62 -0.71
N ARG A 100 -8.12 17.15 -1.38
CA ARG A 100 -9.02 17.08 -2.11
C ARG A 100 -9.26 15.94 -2.30
#